data_a2f0f6b0103124e0409e4dd2b0260ad9
#
_entry.id   a2f0f6b0103124e0409e4dd2b0260ad9
#
_cell.length_a   1.000
_cell.length_b   1.000
_cell.length_c   1.000
_cell.angle_alpha   90.00
_cell.angle_beta   90.00
_cell.angle_gamma   90.00
#
_symmetry.space_group_name_H-M   'P 1'
#
loop_
_entity.id
_entity.type
_entity.pdbx_description
1 polymer ?
#
loop_
_entity_poly.entity_id
_entity_poly.type
_entity_poly.pdbx_seq_one_letter_code
_entity_poly.pdbx_strand_id
1 'polypeptide(L)'
;MLRTLGKGPALTVLLVDLLKGVAAILLARWLFPWLQVPAAWLPWFVCLCGFAVLLGHSRSIWLGFTGGKSAATGLGVLLGMSWPVGVGAAAVFLGLLALVRIVSLASMLAAATAALVVCLLPEPLAYRLLVIAGGLYVIALHRANIARLLAGTEPRVGRGSP
;
A
#
# COMPACT_ATOMS: atom_id res chain seq x y z
N MET A 1 3.40 -7.13 -15.33
CA MET A 1 4.86 -7.16 -15.17
C MET A 1 5.43 -8.56 -14.92
N LEU A 2 4.95 -9.32 -13.93
CA LEU A 2 5.47 -10.69 -13.68
C LEU A 2 5.35 -11.62 -14.89
N ARG A 3 4.33 -11.43 -15.72
CA ARG A 3 4.06 -12.23 -16.93
C ARG A 3 4.82 -11.78 -18.17
N THR A 4 5.18 -10.50 -18.24
CA THR A 4 5.83 -9.92 -19.45
C THR A 4 7.33 -9.77 -19.30
N LEU A 5 7.82 -9.46 -18.10
CA LEU A 5 9.22 -9.12 -17.85
C LEU A 5 9.96 -10.13 -16.95
N GLY A 6 9.25 -11.14 -16.41
CA GLY A 6 9.83 -12.14 -15.53
C GLY A 6 9.86 -11.75 -14.04
N LYS A 7 10.43 -12.67 -13.20
CA LYS A 7 10.41 -12.54 -11.74
C LYS A 7 11.33 -11.42 -11.21
N GLY A 8 12.50 -11.23 -11.81
CA GLY A 8 13.48 -10.24 -11.37
C GLY A 8 12.93 -8.82 -11.45
N PRO A 9 12.58 -8.31 -12.64
CA PRO A 9 12.00 -6.98 -12.80
C PRO A 9 10.73 -6.74 -11.98
N ALA A 10 9.89 -7.78 -11.82
CA ALA A 10 8.69 -7.66 -11.00
C ALA A 10 9.02 -7.45 -9.51
N LEU A 11 10.02 -8.14 -8.98
CA LEU A 11 10.51 -7.97 -7.62
C LEU A 11 11.16 -6.59 -7.43
N THR A 12 11.96 -6.14 -8.39
CA THR A 12 12.58 -4.81 -8.36
C THR A 12 11.52 -3.71 -8.27
N VAL A 13 10.49 -3.77 -9.12
CA VAL A 13 9.39 -2.80 -9.08
C VAL A 13 8.64 -2.85 -7.75
N LEU A 14 8.37 -4.04 -7.21
CA LEU A 14 7.72 -4.20 -5.90
C LEU A 14 8.56 -3.54 -4.80
N LEU A 15 9.86 -3.77 -4.77
CA LEU A 15 10.77 -3.19 -3.78
C LEU A 15 10.88 -1.67 -3.91
N VAL A 16 11.03 -1.15 -5.12
CA VAL A 16 11.05 0.30 -5.37
C VAL A 16 9.73 0.95 -4.93
N ASP A 17 8.59 0.32 -5.25
CA ASP A 17 7.27 0.82 -4.85
C ASP A 17 7.10 0.82 -3.32
N LEU A 18 7.59 -0.18 -2.62
CA LEU A 18 7.58 -0.24 -1.17
C LEU A 18 8.52 0.82 -0.58
N LEU A 19 9.77 0.87 -1.05
CA LEU A 19 10.79 1.78 -0.53
C LEU A 19 10.42 3.24 -0.72
N LYS A 20 9.79 3.62 -1.84
CA LYS A 20 9.32 5.01 -2.02
C LYS A 20 8.23 5.39 -1.01
N GLY A 21 7.37 4.44 -0.60
CA GLY A 21 6.39 4.65 0.45
C GLY A 21 7.05 4.91 1.81
N VAL A 22 8.02 4.08 2.19
CA VAL A 22 8.84 4.27 3.41
C VAL A 22 9.57 5.62 3.35
N ALA A 23 10.26 5.89 2.24
CA ALA A 23 11.05 7.10 2.06
C ALA A 23 10.21 8.37 2.17
N ALA A 24 9.00 8.38 1.61
CA ALA A 24 8.09 9.54 1.72
C ALA A 24 7.74 9.86 3.17
N ILE A 25 7.50 8.85 4.00
CA ILE A 25 7.18 9.04 5.42
C ILE A 25 8.41 9.48 6.21
N LEU A 26 9.56 8.86 5.98
CA LEU A 26 10.81 9.24 6.66
C LEU A 26 11.21 10.66 6.29
N LEU A 27 11.09 11.04 5.01
CA LEU A 27 11.34 12.39 4.53
C LEU A 27 10.36 13.40 5.16
N ALA A 28 9.07 13.06 5.26
CA ALA A 28 8.10 13.90 5.93
C ALA A 28 8.47 14.17 7.39
N ARG A 29 8.86 13.13 8.13
CA ARG A 29 9.31 13.25 9.52
C ARG A 29 10.59 14.09 9.65
N TRP A 30 11.51 13.92 8.72
CA TRP A 30 12.78 14.67 8.71
C TRP A 30 12.57 16.15 8.36
N LEU A 31 11.66 16.46 7.43
CA LEU A 31 11.36 17.85 7.03
C LEU A 31 10.50 18.59 8.05
N PHE A 32 9.67 17.90 8.81
CA PHE A 32 8.67 18.53 9.68
C PHE A 32 9.26 19.54 10.69
N PRO A 33 10.40 19.31 11.37
CA PRO A 33 10.99 20.28 12.30
C PRO A 33 11.34 21.61 11.65
N TRP A 34 11.66 21.61 10.36
CA TRP A 34 12.02 22.83 9.60
C TRP A 34 10.81 23.73 9.32
N LEU A 35 9.59 23.22 9.44
CA LEU A 35 8.37 23.99 9.24
C LEU A 35 8.04 24.91 10.43
N GLN A 36 8.68 24.72 11.58
CA GLN A 36 8.45 25.48 12.81
C GLN A 36 7.00 25.55 13.26
N VAL A 37 6.22 24.49 13.00
CA VAL A 37 4.82 24.34 13.42
C VAL A 37 4.72 23.47 14.65
N PRO A 38 3.63 23.57 15.46
CA PRO A 38 3.47 22.77 16.67
C PRO A 38 3.56 21.26 16.40
N ALA A 39 4.24 20.52 17.27
CA ALA A 39 4.49 19.06 17.14
C ALA A 39 3.19 18.25 16.98
N ALA A 40 2.06 18.74 17.49
CA ALA A 40 0.75 18.11 17.32
C ALA A 40 0.31 17.94 15.86
N TRP A 41 0.89 18.70 14.92
CA TRP A 41 0.60 18.61 13.49
C TRP A 41 1.41 17.54 12.77
N LEU A 42 2.45 16.98 13.39
CA LEU A 42 3.28 15.94 12.76
C LEU A 42 2.47 14.77 12.21
N PRO A 43 1.49 14.16 12.92
CA PRO A 43 0.71 13.06 12.36
C PRO A 43 -0.07 13.46 11.11
N TRP A 44 -0.62 14.67 11.06
CA TRP A 44 -1.36 15.17 9.90
C TRP A 44 -0.45 15.42 8.69
N PHE A 45 0.74 15.98 8.92
CA PHE A 45 1.73 16.19 7.87
C PHE A 45 2.22 14.87 7.27
N VAL A 46 2.52 13.88 8.13
CA VAL A 46 2.86 12.52 7.71
C VAL A 46 1.74 11.89 6.88
N CYS A 47 0.48 12.06 7.29
CA CYS A 47 -0.68 11.58 6.54
C CYS A 47 -0.82 12.25 5.18
N LEU A 48 -0.61 13.57 5.10
CA LEU A 48 -0.66 14.31 3.84
C LEU A 48 0.39 13.77 2.85
N CYS A 49 1.63 13.55 3.31
CA CYS A 49 2.70 12.99 2.50
C CYS A 49 2.42 11.53 2.09
N GLY A 50 1.90 10.72 3.02
CA GLY A 50 1.47 9.35 2.75
C GLY A 50 0.36 9.29 1.69
N PHE A 51 -0.64 10.15 1.79
CA PHE A 51 -1.71 10.23 0.80
C PHE A 51 -1.20 10.71 -0.57
N ALA A 52 -0.34 11.72 -0.58
CA ALA A 52 0.27 12.23 -1.80
C ALA A 52 1.06 11.16 -2.56
N VAL A 53 1.86 10.33 -1.85
CA VAL A 53 2.62 9.25 -2.51
C VAL A 53 1.71 8.13 -3.03
N LEU A 54 0.60 7.82 -2.34
CA LEU A 54 -0.39 6.85 -2.83
C LEU A 54 -1.08 7.33 -4.10
N LEU A 55 -1.51 8.59 -4.12
CA LEU A 55 -2.11 9.21 -5.30
C LEU A 55 -1.11 9.31 -6.45
N GLY A 56 0.11 9.81 -6.19
CA GLY A 56 1.16 9.95 -7.19
C GLY A 56 1.55 8.61 -7.84
N HIS A 57 1.50 7.49 -7.08
CA HIS A 57 1.72 6.17 -7.63
C HIS A 57 0.58 5.67 -8.52
N SER A 58 -0.66 5.91 -8.13
CA SER A 58 -1.84 5.39 -8.84
C SER A 58 -2.34 6.31 -9.95
N ARG A 59 -2.00 7.60 -9.88
CA ARG A 59 -2.39 8.66 -10.82
C ARG A 59 -1.17 9.48 -11.25
N SER A 60 -0.14 8.79 -11.76
CA SER A 60 1.09 9.43 -12.19
C SER A 60 0.85 10.42 -13.34
N ILE A 61 1.23 11.69 -13.14
CA ILE A 61 1.17 12.72 -14.18
C ILE A 61 2.07 12.36 -15.37
N TRP A 62 3.19 11.69 -15.13
CA TRP A 62 4.13 11.24 -16.16
C TRP A 62 3.57 10.12 -17.04
N LEU A 63 2.54 9.42 -16.57
CA LEU A 63 1.88 8.31 -17.27
C LEU A 63 0.44 8.68 -17.68
N GLY A 64 0.13 9.94 -17.88
CA GLY A 64 -1.21 10.38 -18.27
C GLY A 64 -2.27 10.02 -17.21
N PHE A 65 -1.97 10.22 -15.93
CA PHE A 65 -2.87 9.91 -14.79
C PHE A 65 -3.25 8.42 -14.67
N THR A 66 -2.42 7.53 -15.24
CA THR A 66 -2.51 6.09 -15.03
C THR A 66 -1.37 5.61 -14.16
N GLY A 67 -1.55 4.47 -13.46
CA GLY A 67 -0.51 3.96 -12.58
C GLY A 67 -0.86 2.62 -11.95
N GLY A 68 -0.16 2.30 -10.86
CA GLY A 68 -0.35 1.08 -10.10
C GLY A 68 -1.56 1.13 -9.17
N LYS A 69 -1.71 0.10 -8.32
CA LYS A 69 -2.82 -0.03 -7.37
C LYS A 69 -2.45 0.38 -5.94
N SER A 70 -1.31 1.00 -5.76
CA SER A 70 -0.78 1.52 -4.50
C SER A 70 -0.65 0.50 -3.35
N ALA A 71 -0.74 -0.81 -3.61
CA ALA A 71 -0.64 -1.83 -2.56
C ALA A 71 0.77 -1.91 -1.95
N ALA A 72 1.81 -2.04 -2.77
CA ALA A 72 3.20 -2.07 -2.29
C ALA A 72 3.62 -0.72 -1.68
N THR A 73 3.26 0.40 -2.34
CA THR A 73 3.52 1.75 -1.83
C THR A 73 2.77 1.99 -0.52
N GLY A 74 1.52 1.53 -0.40
CA GLY A 74 0.74 1.59 0.83
C GLY A 74 1.38 0.80 1.96
N LEU A 75 1.88 -0.41 1.69
CA LEU A 75 2.63 -1.17 2.67
C LEU A 75 3.88 -0.41 3.15
N GLY A 76 4.61 0.24 2.23
CA GLY A 76 5.74 1.10 2.59
C GLY A 76 5.34 2.28 3.47
N VAL A 77 4.22 2.95 3.16
CA VAL A 77 3.65 4.02 4.00
C VAL A 77 3.33 3.50 5.40
N LEU A 78 2.66 2.34 5.52
CA LEU A 78 2.35 1.73 6.81
C LEU A 78 3.60 1.42 7.63
N LEU A 79 4.62 0.81 7.03
CA LEU A 79 5.88 0.49 7.69
C LEU A 79 6.61 1.75 8.20
N GLY A 80 6.63 2.83 7.43
CA GLY A 80 7.24 4.10 7.83
C GLY A 80 6.43 4.88 8.87
N MET A 81 5.10 4.72 8.88
CA MET A 81 4.17 5.46 9.74
C MET A 81 3.95 4.75 11.08
N SER A 82 3.60 3.47 11.04
CA SER A 82 3.36 2.59 12.17
C SER A 82 3.83 1.18 11.82
N TRP A 83 5.04 0.83 12.24
CA TRP A 83 5.63 -0.46 11.91
C TRP A 83 4.78 -1.66 12.37
N PRO A 84 4.05 -1.63 13.51
CA PRO A 84 3.21 -2.77 13.90
C PRO A 84 2.05 -3.00 12.92
N VAL A 85 1.43 -1.91 12.44
CA VAL A 85 0.37 -1.98 11.41
C VAL A 85 0.95 -2.51 10.10
N GLY A 86 2.11 -2.00 9.69
CA GLY A 86 2.80 -2.42 8.47
C GLY A 86 3.21 -3.88 8.51
N VAL A 87 3.78 -4.36 9.62
CA VAL A 87 4.18 -5.77 9.80
C VAL A 87 2.95 -6.68 9.81
N GLY A 88 1.87 -6.31 10.51
CA GLY A 88 0.61 -7.06 10.49
C GLY A 88 0.03 -7.21 9.07
N ALA A 89 0.00 -6.11 8.31
CA ALA A 89 -0.42 -6.13 6.91
C ALA A 89 0.50 -7.00 6.03
N ALA A 90 1.82 -6.89 6.21
CA ALA A 90 2.79 -7.71 5.49
C ALA A 90 2.63 -9.21 5.79
N ALA A 91 2.44 -9.57 7.05
CA ALA A 91 2.25 -10.97 7.47
C ALA A 91 1.01 -11.57 6.80
N VAL A 92 -0.12 -10.84 6.81
CA VAL A 92 -1.35 -11.29 6.12
C VAL A 92 -1.14 -11.37 4.61
N PHE A 93 -0.48 -10.37 4.00
CA PHE A 93 -0.18 -10.41 2.57
C PHE A 93 0.65 -11.64 2.19
N LEU A 94 1.77 -11.88 2.90
CA LEU A 94 2.69 -12.98 2.60
C LEU A 94 2.03 -14.34 2.89
N GLY A 95 1.33 -14.47 4.01
CA GLY A 95 0.61 -15.70 4.38
C GLY A 95 -0.44 -16.07 3.33
N LEU A 96 -1.29 -15.13 2.94
CA LEU A 96 -2.30 -15.35 1.90
C LEU A 96 -1.67 -15.61 0.52
N LEU A 97 -0.61 -14.89 0.18
CA LEU A 97 0.10 -15.13 -1.08
C LEU A 97 0.68 -16.54 -1.14
N ALA A 98 1.24 -17.03 -0.04
CA ALA A 98 1.76 -18.41 0.05
C ALA A 98 0.64 -19.45 -0.09
N LEU A 99 -0.52 -19.22 0.55
CA LEU A 99 -1.64 -20.16 0.57
C LEU A 99 -2.43 -20.19 -0.74
N VAL A 100 -2.89 -19.02 -1.21
CA VAL A 100 -3.82 -18.93 -2.34
C VAL A 100 -3.19 -18.51 -3.66
N ARG A 101 -1.97 -17.95 -3.61
CA ARG A 101 -1.18 -17.47 -4.76
C ARG A 101 -1.88 -16.40 -5.61
N ILE A 102 -2.80 -15.63 -5.03
CA ILE A 102 -3.53 -14.53 -5.68
C ILE A 102 -3.11 -13.21 -5.05
N VAL A 103 -2.30 -12.43 -5.78
CA VAL A 103 -1.72 -11.16 -5.30
C VAL A 103 -2.82 -10.15 -4.93
N SER A 104 -3.83 -9.99 -5.79
CA SER A 104 -4.91 -9.02 -5.57
C SER A 104 -5.72 -9.31 -4.31
N LEU A 105 -6.05 -10.56 -4.06
CA LEU A 105 -6.77 -10.98 -2.85
C LEU A 105 -5.93 -10.73 -1.60
N ALA A 106 -4.65 -11.14 -1.64
CA ALA A 106 -3.71 -10.90 -0.54
C ALA A 106 -3.56 -9.39 -0.25
N SER A 107 -3.46 -8.54 -1.30
CA SER A 107 -3.36 -7.09 -1.13
C SER A 107 -4.60 -6.46 -0.49
N MET A 108 -5.79 -6.86 -0.93
CA MET A 108 -7.04 -6.31 -0.38
C MET A 108 -7.27 -6.73 1.08
N LEU A 109 -6.99 -8.00 1.40
CA LEU A 109 -7.12 -8.50 2.77
C LEU A 109 -6.05 -7.89 3.70
N ALA A 110 -4.83 -7.69 3.22
CA ALA A 110 -3.80 -6.96 3.96
C ALA A 110 -4.23 -5.50 4.25
N ALA A 111 -4.85 -4.81 3.28
CA ALA A 111 -5.37 -3.46 3.47
C ALA A 111 -6.52 -3.43 4.51
N ALA A 112 -7.43 -4.40 4.46
CA ALA A 112 -8.50 -4.53 5.45
C ALA A 112 -7.94 -4.84 6.85
N THR A 113 -6.93 -5.72 6.94
CA THR A 113 -6.23 -6.01 8.21
C THR A 113 -5.54 -4.77 8.76
N ALA A 114 -4.86 -3.98 7.92
CA ALA A 114 -4.25 -2.73 8.36
C ALA A 114 -5.28 -1.76 8.97
N ALA A 115 -6.45 -1.62 8.33
CA ALA A 115 -7.54 -0.79 8.84
C ALA A 115 -8.08 -1.29 10.19
N LEU A 116 -8.15 -2.60 10.40
CA LEU A 116 -8.53 -3.17 11.69
C LEU A 116 -7.45 -2.93 12.75
N VAL A 117 -6.21 -3.28 12.45
CA VAL A 117 -5.08 -3.21 13.41
C VAL A 117 -4.83 -1.78 13.86
N VAL A 118 -4.89 -0.78 12.97
CA VAL A 118 -4.69 0.63 13.34
C VAL A 118 -5.75 1.14 14.31
N CYS A 119 -6.97 0.58 14.28
CA CYS A 119 -8.03 0.93 15.22
C CYS A 119 -7.83 0.30 16.61
N LEU A 120 -7.15 -0.86 16.67
CA LEU A 120 -6.87 -1.59 17.91
C LEU A 120 -5.64 -1.05 18.65
N LEU A 121 -4.75 -0.34 17.95
CA LEU A 121 -3.54 0.23 18.51
C LEU A 121 -3.75 1.69 18.95
N PRO A 122 -2.94 2.19 19.92
CA PRO A 122 -3.02 3.59 20.39
C PRO A 122 -2.39 4.56 19.37
N GLU A 123 -2.87 4.52 18.12
CA GLU A 123 -2.40 5.35 17.04
C GLU A 123 -3.13 6.69 16.97
N PRO A 124 -2.49 7.78 16.49
CA PRO A 124 -3.14 9.07 16.27
C PRO A 124 -4.35 8.97 15.35
N LEU A 125 -5.38 9.80 15.59
CA LEU A 125 -6.56 9.85 14.74
C LEU A 125 -6.21 10.04 13.25
N ALA A 126 -5.26 10.91 12.94
CA ALA A 126 -4.79 11.14 11.58
C ALA A 126 -4.34 9.83 10.90
N TYR A 127 -3.58 8.96 11.63
CA TYR A 127 -3.12 7.68 11.09
C TYR A 127 -4.28 6.73 10.83
N ARG A 128 -5.24 6.62 11.77
CA ARG A 128 -6.45 5.81 11.59
C ARG A 128 -7.22 6.23 10.34
N LEU A 129 -7.43 7.54 10.15
CA LEU A 129 -8.13 8.08 8.99
C LEU A 129 -7.41 7.77 7.68
N LEU A 130 -6.07 7.97 7.62
CA LEU A 130 -5.30 7.65 6.42
C LEU A 130 -5.35 6.16 6.09
N VAL A 131 -5.17 5.28 7.09
CA VAL A 131 -5.12 3.83 6.86
C VAL A 131 -6.47 3.32 6.38
N ILE A 132 -7.57 3.78 6.97
CA ILE A 132 -8.93 3.42 6.53
C ILE A 132 -9.20 3.94 5.12
N ALA A 133 -8.99 5.24 4.88
CA ALA A 133 -9.24 5.85 3.56
C ALA A 133 -8.32 5.28 2.48
N GLY A 134 -7.03 5.10 2.79
CA GLY A 134 -6.05 4.48 1.90
C GLY A 134 -6.37 3.02 1.59
N GLY A 135 -6.81 2.26 2.59
CA GLY A 135 -7.25 0.87 2.43
C GLY A 135 -8.46 0.75 1.50
N LEU A 136 -9.49 1.59 1.71
CA LEU A 136 -10.66 1.68 0.83
C LEU A 136 -10.25 2.08 -0.60
N TYR A 137 -9.33 3.04 -0.72
CA TYR A 137 -8.80 3.46 -2.01
C TYR A 137 -8.06 2.32 -2.74
N VAL A 138 -7.20 1.58 -2.04
CA VAL A 138 -6.53 0.39 -2.60
C VAL A 138 -7.56 -0.64 -3.07
N ILE A 139 -8.59 -0.93 -2.26
CA ILE A 139 -9.66 -1.89 -2.63
C ILE A 139 -10.42 -1.38 -3.86
N ALA A 140 -10.75 -0.09 -3.94
CA ALA A 140 -11.41 0.51 -5.09
C ALA A 140 -10.57 0.40 -6.39
N LEU A 141 -9.24 0.55 -6.30
CA LEU A 141 -8.32 0.34 -7.42
C LEU A 141 -8.26 -1.13 -7.86
N HIS A 142 -8.72 -2.07 -7.04
CA HIS A 142 -8.79 -3.49 -7.36
C HIS A 142 -10.13 -3.91 -7.97
N ARG A 143 -11.05 -2.98 -8.34
CA ARG A 143 -12.38 -3.30 -8.89
C ARG A 143 -12.36 -4.34 -10.02
N ALA A 144 -11.42 -4.23 -10.96
CA ALA A 144 -11.29 -5.19 -12.06
C ALA A 144 -10.78 -6.58 -11.58
N ASN A 145 -9.98 -6.62 -10.50
CA ASN A 145 -9.56 -7.88 -9.88
C ASN A 145 -10.72 -8.53 -9.14
N ILE A 146 -11.56 -7.74 -8.46
CA ILE A 146 -12.76 -8.23 -7.77
C ILE A 146 -13.68 -8.91 -8.79
N ALA A 147 -13.94 -8.27 -9.93
CA ALA A 147 -14.75 -8.87 -10.99
C ALA A 147 -14.16 -10.22 -11.48
N ARG A 148 -12.84 -10.30 -11.70
CA ARG A 148 -12.19 -11.56 -12.08
C ARG A 148 -12.17 -12.61 -10.96
N LEU A 149 -12.06 -12.19 -9.70
CA LEU A 149 -12.17 -13.11 -8.55
C LEU A 149 -13.55 -13.76 -8.50
N LEU A 150 -14.61 -12.96 -8.67
CA LEU A 150 -15.99 -13.46 -8.68
C LEU A 150 -16.25 -14.38 -9.87
N ALA A 151 -15.62 -14.10 -11.02
CA ALA A 151 -15.68 -14.94 -12.23
C ALA A 151 -14.74 -16.16 -12.18
N GLY A 152 -13.93 -16.35 -11.11
CA GLY A 152 -12.94 -17.43 -11.02
C GLY A 152 -11.75 -17.32 -11.98
N THR A 153 -11.57 -16.16 -12.65
CA THR A 153 -10.57 -15.92 -13.70
C THR A 153 -9.37 -15.09 -13.23
N GLU A 154 -9.28 -14.77 -11.93
CA GLU A 154 -8.16 -14.00 -11.41
C GLU A 154 -6.85 -14.82 -11.46
N PRO A 155 -5.76 -14.25 -12.00
CA PRO A 155 -4.51 -14.97 -12.18
C PRO A 155 -3.87 -15.40 -10.86
N ARG A 156 -3.29 -16.61 -10.84
CA ARG A 156 -2.49 -17.13 -9.73
C ARG A 156 -1.01 -17.10 -10.06
N VAL A 157 -0.18 -16.78 -9.07
CA VAL A 157 1.28 -16.83 -9.20
C VAL A 157 1.73 -18.28 -9.38
N GLY A 158 2.57 -18.53 -10.38
CA GLY A 158 3.14 -19.87 -10.65
C GLY A 158 2.23 -20.80 -11.46
N ARG A 159 1.03 -20.39 -11.88
CA ARG A 159 0.26 -21.10 -12.90
C ARG A 159 0.39 -20.33 -14.21
N GLY A 160 0.84 -21.01 -15.29
CA GLY A 160 0.71 -20.50 -16.65
C GLY A 160 -0.76 -20.16 -16.94
N SER A 161 -1.00 -19.16 -17.79
CA SER A 161 -2.35 -18.96 -18.33
C SER A 161 -2.77 -20.20 -19.12
N PRO A 162 -4.04 -20.64 -19.03
CA PRO A 162 -4.58 -21.54 -20.02
C PRO A 162 -4.47 -20.96 -21.41
#